data_f55f22fb06a25957fb0e0018c59fada0
#
_entry.id   f55f22fb06a25957fb0e0018c59fada0
#
_cell.length_a   1.000
_cell.length_b   1.000
_cell.length_c   1.000
_cell.angle_alpha   90.00
_cell.angle_beta   90.00
_cell.angle_gamma   90.00
#
_symmetry.space_group_name_H-M   'P 1'
#
loop_
_entity.id
_entity.type
_entity.pdbx_description
1 polymer ?
#
loop_
_entity_poly.entity_id
_entity_poly.type
_entity_poly.pdbx_seq_one_letter_code
_entity_poly.pdbx_strand_id
1 'polypeptide(L)'
;MIYVVIFQVIVGYLLAGSLIGPGGLNLINEMVQVETFAQFGVVFLLFALGLEFSLPKLKVVGPVAVLGGVLQIALFMFLCGLTAALCGAKLSEGVFVGTFLSMSSTAVVSKFLVEKGSTNALHGQVTIGTLILQDCAVGLLFALIPVLGGSSGIFGGMMSMGRLLLVLSIFVIVAYMMTWSFIPRFLKLMIQLSSQTNELYQLAAVAFCLLLAWCSDYLGLSLELGSFLAGVMISTTDFAHHTLEQVEAIRNLFAALFLASIGMLIHFKFLWNHVDILLAAVILVIIVKSIVITAVIKSFGYSIRTAFIVGLSLAQIGEFAFVLLSRASHHHLIGGKMYLLLLGTTALSLVTTPLIFKLIPVVTQLGILMRWFPSESGVQNELPLQEKATMLDVYNRTL
;
A
#
# COMPACT_ATOMS: atom_id res chain seq x y z
N MET A 1 -27.09 -6.79 -0.92
CA MET A 1 -26.05 -6.52 0.10
C MET A 1 -24.96 -7.59 0.11
N ILE A 2 -25.27 -8.87 0.17
CA ILE A 2 -24.33 -10.01 0.11
C ILE A 2 -23.51 -10.01 -1.18
N TYR A 3 -24.11 -9.70 -2.34
CA TYR A 3 -23.43 -9.64 -3.64
C TYR A 3 -22.26 -8.65 -3.69
N VAL A 4 -22.30 -7.52 -2.97
CA VAL A 4 -21.22 -6.50 -2.99
C VAL A 4 -20.02 -6.93 -2.14
N VAL A 5 -20.25 -7.71 -1.09
CA VAL A 5 -19.16 -8.21 -0.21
C VAL A 5 -18.44 -9.39 -0.85
N ILE A 6 -19.18 -10.28 -1.52
CA ILE A 6 -18.63 -11.49 -2.20
C ILE A 6 -17.89 -11.10 -3.48
N PHE A 7 -18.20 -9.94 -4.08
CA PHE A 7 -17.61 -9.50 -5.37
C PHE A 7 -16.25 -8.80 -5.24
N GLN A 8 -15.70 -8.64 -4.05
CA GLN A 8 -14.29 -8.22 -3.94
C GLN A 8 -13.40 -9.44 -4.14
N VAL A 9 -12.71 -9.48 -5.27
CA VAL A 9 -11.81 -10.56 -5.67
C VAL A 9 -10.81 -10.90 -4.57
N ILE A 10 -10.29 -9.88 -3.87
CA ILE A 10 -9.38 -10.03 -2.71
C ILE A 10 -10.02 -10.84 -1.58
N VAL A 11 -11.25 -10.51 -1.21
CA VAL A 11 -11.99 -11.24 -0.16
C VAL A 11 -12.28 -12.67 -0.61
N GLY A 12 -12.57 -12.87 -1.90
CA GLY A 12 -12.77 -14.20 -2.48
C GLY A 12 -11.54 -15.09 -2.34
N TYR A 13 -10.36 -14.58 -2.63
CA TYR A 13 -9.10 -15.32 -2.47
C TYR A 13 -8.78 -15.64 -1.00
N LEU A 14 -8.99 -14.69 -0.09
CA LEU A 14 -8.81 -14.92 1.35
C LEU A 14 -9.76 -15.99 1.88
N LEU A 15 -11.03 -15.95 1.48
CA LEU A 15 -12.04 -16.96 1.89
C LEU A 15 -11.72 -18.33 1.29
N ALA A 16 -11.37 -18.40 0.00
CA ALA A 16 -10.97 -19.64 -0.65
C ALA A 16 -9.76 -20.25 0.06
N GLY A 17 -8.72 -19.45 0.34
CA GLY A 17 -7.55 -19.87 1.09
C GLY A 17 -7.91 -20.40 2.48
N SER A 18 -8.75 -19.67 3.23
CA SER A 18 -9.20 -20.07 4.57
C SER A 18 -9.97 -21.39 4.56
N LEU A 19 -10.74 -21.66 3.50
CA LEU A 19 -11.48 -22.93 3.36
C LEU A 19 -10.58 -24.11 3.03
N ILE A 20 -9.61 -23.95 2.11
CA ILE A 20 -8.74 -25.05 1.67
C ILE A 20 -7.54 -25.30 2.58
N GLY A 21 -7.19 -24.32 3.41
CA GLY A 21 -6.05 -24.35 4.33
C GLY A 21 -6.27 -25.18 5.58
N PRO A 22 -5.26 -25.28 6.45
CA PRO A 22 -5.28 -26.08 7.67
C PRO A 22 -6.28 -25.58 8.71
N GLY A 23 -6.73 -24.34 8.61
CA GLY A 23 -7.78 -23.77 9.47
C GLY A 23 -9.20 -24.14 9.05
N GLY A 24 -9.39 -24.68 7.84
CA GLY A 24 -10.67 -25.05 7.25
C GLY A 24 -10.79 -26.55 6.96
N LEU A 25 -10.87 -26.90 5.67
CA LEU A 25 -11.03 -28.30 5.20
C LEU A 25 -9.71 -29.10 5.23
N ASN A 26 -8.58 -28.45 5.49
CA ASN A 26 -7.25 -29.05 5.55
C ASN A 26 -6.87 -29.87 4.28
N LEU A 27 -7.21 -29.32 3.10
CA LEU A 27 -6.91 -29.95 1.82
C LEU A 27 -5.43 -29.79 1.43
N ILE A 28 -4.78 -28.73 1.90
CA ILE A 28 -3.37 -28.41 1.64
C ILE A 28 -2.63 -28.38 2.97
N ASN A 29 -1.66 -29.29 3.11
CA ASN A 29 -0.85 -29.45 4.33
C ASN A 29 0.56 -28.87 4.17
N GLU A 30 1.08 -28.79 2.92
CA GLU A 30 2.45 -28.38 2.60
C GLU A 30 2.57 -26.84 2.55
N MET A 31 2.48 -26.22 3.72
CA MET A 31 2.50 -24.76 3.85
C MET A 31 3.79 -24.10 3.35
N VAL A 32 4.94 -24.79 3.45
CA VAL A 32 6.25 -24.24 3.00
C VAL A 32 6.24 -23.96 1.49
N GLN A 33 5.67 -24.88 0.70
CA GLN A 33 5.57 -24.71 -0.76
C GLN A 33 4.63 -23.56 -1.10
N VAL A 34 3.48 -23.49 -0.41
CA VAL A 34 2.50 -22.41 -0.59
C VAL A 34 3.11 -21.05 -0.26
N GLU A 35 3.89 -20.98 0.82
CA GLU A 35 4.58 -19.75 1.23
C GLU A 35 5.64 -19.31 0.20
N THR A 36 6.38 -20.27 -0.37
CA THR A 36 7.34 -19.98 -1.43
C THR A 36 6.67 -19.39 -2.66
N PHE A 37 5.55 -19.95 -3.12
CA PHE A 37 4.77 -19.38 -4.21
C PHE A 37 4.18 -18.02 -3.86
N ALA A 38 3.75 -17.83 -2.61
CA ALA A 38 3.25 -16.56 -2.15
C ALA A 38 4.32 -15.45 -2.17
N GLN A 39 5.59 -15.77 -1.88
CA GLN A 39 6.70 -14.81 -1.99
C GLN A 39 6.88 -14.30 -3.42
N PHE A 40 6.77 -15.16 -4.44
CA PHE A 40 6.73 -14.70 -5.83
C PHE A 40 5.55 -13.77 -6.09
N GLY A 41 4.41 -14.04 -5.47
CA GLY A 41 3.24 -13.16 -5.54
C GLY A 41 3.53 -11.74 -5.07
N VAL A 42 4.22 -11.62 -3.95
CA VAL A 42 4.67 -10.31 -3.42
C VAL A 42 5.63 -9.62 -4.37
N VAL A 43 6.63 -10.35 -4.88
CA VAL A 43 7.63 -9.81 -5.81
C VAL A 43 6.97 -9.24 -7.07
N PHE A 44 6.05 -9.99 -7.71
CA PHE A 44 5.37 -9.52 -8.91
C PHE A 44 4.34 -8.42 -8.63
N LEU A 45 3.70 -8.45 -7.46
CA LEU A 45 2.77 -7.39 -7.04
C LEU A 45 3.51 -6.05 -6.88
N LEU A 46 4.67 -6.06 -6.22
CA LEU A 46 5.49 -4.87 -6.03
C LEU A 46 6.19 -4.41 -7.30
N PHE A 47 6.57 -5.33 -8.17
CA PHE A 47 7.07 -5.00 -9.51
C PHE A 47 6.02 -4.23 -10.32
N ALA A 48 4.79 -4.73 -10.36
CA ALA A 48 3.70 -4.05 -11.06
C ALA A 48 3.38 -2.69 -10.42
N LEU A 49 3.38 -2.60 -9.08
CA LEU A 49 3.24 -1.35 -8.37
C LEU A 49 4.33 -0.34 -8.77
N GLY A 50 5.58 -0.80 -8.88
CA GLY A 50 6.68 0.01 -9.38
C GLY A 50 6.48 0.47 -10.84
N LEU A 51 5.91 -0.37 -11.71
CA LEU A 51 5.55 -0.02 -13.09
C LEU A 51 4.45 1.04 -13.16
N GLU A 52 3.49 1.00 -12.27
CA GLU A 52 2.40 1.98 -12.17
C GLU A 52 2.88 3.32 -11.58
N PHE A 53 4.06 3.32 -10.95
CA PHE A 53 4.63 4.52 -10.35
C PHE A 53 4.92 5.59 -11.40
N SER A 54 4.43 6.80 -11.16
CA SER A 54 4.61 7.93 -12.07
C SER A 54 4.91 9.22 -11.30
N LEU A 55 6.16 9.68 -11.38
CA LEU A 55 6.56 10.98 -10.83
C LEU A 55 5.74 12.16 -11.36
N PRO A 56 5.37 12.21 -12.67
CA PRO A 56 4.47 13.25 -13.18
C PRO A 56 3.11 13.25 -12.50
N LYS A 57 2.49 12.08 -12.30
CA LYS A 57 1.19 11.98 -11.59
C LYS A 57 1.30 12.49 -10.17
N LEU A 58 2.39 12.15 -9.47
CA LEU A 58 2.63 12.60 -8.10
C LEU A 58 2.80 14.13 -8.03
N LYS A 59 3.44 14.76 -9.02
CA LYS A 59 3.56 16.22 -9.12
C LYS A 59 2.23 16.93 -9.37
N VAL A 60 1.34 16.32 -10.17
CA VAL A 60 0.02 16.89 -10.51
C VAL A 60 -0.91 16.91 -9.29
N VAL A 61 -0.84 15.90 -8.42
CA VAL A 61 -1.70 15.82 -7.22
C VAL A 61 -1.31 16.84 -6.15
N GLY A 62 -0.13 17.43 -6.25
CA GLY A 62 0.30 18.54 -5.42
C GLY A 62 0.98 18.14 -4.10
N PRO A 63 1.51 19.14 -3.38
CA PRO A 63 2.31 18.93 -2.18
C PRO A 63 1.52 18.26 -1.03
N VAL A 64 0.20 18.38 -1.02
CA VAL A 64 -0.65 17.79 0.03
C VAL A 64 -0.63 16.27 0.00
N ALA A 65 -0.65 15.67 -1.17
CA ALA A 65 -0.58 14.22 -1.29
C ALA A 65 0.77 13.68 -0.80
N VAL A 66 1.85 14.36 -1.17
CA VAL A 66 3.22 13.95 -0.81
C VAL A 66 3.51 14.26 0.66
N LEU A 67 3.43 15.53 1.05
CA LEU A 67 3.77 15.95 2.42
C LEU A 67 2.74 15.43 3.43
N GLY A 68 1.45 15.47 3.09
CA GLY A 68 0.38 14.93 3.94
C GLY A 68 0.48 13.42 4.09
N GLY A 69 0.81 12.68 3.03
CA GLY A 69 1.02 11.24 3.08
C GLY A 69 2.25 10.86 3.94
N VAL A 70 3.38 11.55 3.79
CA VAL A 70 4.57 11.34 4.65
C VAL A 70 4.25 11.69 6.10
N LEU A 71 3.59 12.83 6.33
CA LEU A 71 3.22 13.28 7.68
C LEU A 71 2.28 12.28 8.36
N GLN A 72 1.29 11.73 7.64
CA GLN A 72 0.39 10.74 8.21
C GLN A 72 1.14 9.43 8.57
N ILE A 73 2.04 8.92 7.72
CA ILE A 73 2.86 7.73 8.03
C ILE A 73 3.68 7.99 9.30
N ALA A 74 4.41 9.11 9.33
CA ALA A 74 5.22 9.49 10.47
C ALA A 74 4.39 9.66 11.76
N LEU A 75 3.18 10.23 11.66
CA LEU A 75 2.29 10.43 12.79
C LEU A 75 1.74 9.11 13.33
N PHE A 76 1.39 8.15 12.45
CA PHE A 76 0.99 6.80 12.89
C PHE A 76 2.14 6.07 13.57
N MET A 77 3.36 6.12 13.01
CA MET A 77 4.55 5.54 13.63
C MET A 77 4.80 6.13 15.02
N PHE A 78 4.70 7.44 15.14
CA PHE A 78 4.87 8.16 16.41
C PHE A 78 3.80 7.81 17.44
N LEU A 79 2.52 7.90 17.08
CA LEU A 79 1.40 7.62 17.98
C LEU A 79 1.40 6.17 18.46
N CYS A 80 1.59 5.21 17.56
CA CYS A 80 1.65 3.79 17.96
C CYS A 80 2.93 3.46 18.71
N GLY A 81 4.06 4.08 18.38
CA GLY A 81 5.29 3.96 19.16
C GLY A 81 5.14 4.50 20.59
N LEU A 82 4.52 5.67 20.74
CA LEU A 82 4.24 6.27 22.04
C LEU A 82 3.27 5.41 22.85
N THR A 83 2.19 4.92 22.27
CA THR A 83 1.23 4.03 22.97
C THR A 83 1.88 2.73 23.40
N ALA A 84 2.74 2.12 22.57
CA ALA A 84 3.49 0.93 22.92
C ALA A 84 4.43 1.20 24.11
N ALA A 85 5.17 2.31 24.10
CA ALA A 85 6.06 2.70 25.20
C ALA A 85 5.29 2.94 26.51
N LEU A 86 4.11 3.59 26.44
CA LEU A 86 3.25 3.81 27.61
C LEU A 86 2.65 2.51 28.17
N CYS A 87 2.37 1.53 27.31
CA CYS A 87 1.86 0.22 27.70
C CYS A 87 2.97 -0.76 28.11
N GLY A 88 4.25 -0.36 28.11
CA GLY A 88 5.39 -1.22 28.46
C GLY A 88 5.76 -2.25 27.38
N ALA A 89 5.26 -2.09 26.14
CA ALA A 89 5.65 -2.89 24.98
C ALA A 89 6.91 -2.30 24.31
N LYS A 90 7.53 -3.05 23.39
CA LYS A 90 8.72 -2.57 22.70
C LYS A 90 8.36 -1.44 21.74
N LEU A 91 9.16 -0.38 21.76
CA LEU A 91 9.00 0.76 20.84
C LEU A 91 8.99 0.31 19.36
N SER A 92 9.84 -0.66 19.00
CA SER A 92 9.91 -1.20 17.62
C SER A 92 8.61 -1.89 17.17
N GLU A 93 7.94 -2.60 18.10
CA GLU A 93 6.62 -3.19 17.81
C GLU A 93 5.58 -2.11 17.56
N GLY A 94 5.56 -1.04 18.37
CA GLY A 94 4.65 0.09 18.19
C GLY A 94 4.90 0.84 16.89
N VAL A 95 6.15 1.14 16.56
CA VAL A 95 6.52 1.78 15.29
C VAL A 95 6.10 0.91 14.11
N PHE A 96 6.30 -0.41 14.17
CA PHE A 96 5.84 -1.33 13.14
C PHE A 96 4.31 -1.31 13.00
N VAL A 97 3.57 -1.37 14.10
CA VAL A 97 2.09 -1.29 14.06
C VAL A 97 1.63 0.03 13.45
N GLY A 98 2.28 1.14 13.77
CA GLY A 98 2.00 2.45 13.16
C GLY A 98 2.24 2.45 11.64
N THR A 99 3.36 1.90 11.21
CA THR A 99 3.67 1.69 9.79
C THR A 99 2.60 0.85 9.10
N PHE A 100 2.27 -0.28 9.69
CA PHE A 100 1.25 -1.21 9.23
C PHE A 100 -0.13 -0.54 9.10
N LEU A 101 -0.57 0.19 10.11
CA LEU A 101 -1.85 0.88 10.12
C LEU A 101 -1.91 2.08 9.17
N SER A 102 -0.78 2.68 8.82
CA SER A 102 -0.75 3.82 7.91
C SER A 102 -1.15 3.45 6.47
N MET A 103 -0.97 2.19 6.06
CA MET A 103 -1.27 1.72 4.71
C MET A 103 -2.77 1.58 4.47
N SER A 104 -3.24 2.01 3.30
CA SER A 104 -4.64 1.89 2.86
C SER A 104 -4.73 1.12 1.54
N SER A 105 -5.90 0.56 1.22
CA SER A 105 -6.08 -0.24 0.00
C SER A 105 -6.29 0.65 -1.23
N THR A 106 -5.33 0.67 -2.12
CA THR A 106 -5.39 1.40 -3.39
C THR A 106 -6.41 0.80 -4.34
N ALA A 107 -6.44 -0.52 -4.48
CA ALA A 107 -7.34 -1.22 -5.39
C ALA A 107 -8.82 -0.99 -5.04
N VAL A 108 -9.17 -1.09 -3.76
CA VAL A 108 -10.57 -0.93 -3.31
C VAL A 108 -11.01 0.53 -3.40
N VAL A 109 -10.18 1.46 -2.94
CA VAL A 109 -10.52 2.89 -2.91
C VAL A 109 -10.62 3.47 -4.31
N SER A 110 -9.64 3.19 -5.18
CA SER A 110 -9.66 3.69 -6.56
C SER A 110 -10.88 3.19 -7.32
N LYS A 111 -11.22 1.90 -7.19
CA LYS A 111 -12.43 1.33 -7.78
C LYS A 111 -13.69 2.07 -7.34
N PHE A 112 -13.84 2.32 -6.03
CA PHE A 112 -14.99 3.07 -5.50
C PHE A 112 -15.07 4.51 -6.01
N LEU A 113 -13.93 5.21 -6.09
CA LEU A 113 -13.88 6.57 -6.63
C LEU A 113 -14.28 6.62 -8.11
N VAL A 114 -13.86 5.61 -8.90
CA VAL A 114 -14.26 5.47 -10.30
C VAL A 114 -15.76 5.18 -10.42
N GLU A 115 -16.29 4.22 -9.67
CA GLU A 115 -17.73 3.86 -9.68
C GLU A 115 -18.63 5.04 -9.29
N LYS A 116 -18.16 5.92 -8.41
CA LYS A 116 -18.89 7.15 -8.02
C LYS A 116 -18.64 8.35 -8.92
N GLY A 117 -17.78 8.23 -9.94
CA GLY A 117 -17.38 9.35 -10.80
C GLY A 117 -16.67 10.48 -10.04
N SER A 118 -16.08 10.18 -8.88
CA SER A 118 -15.49 11.16 -7.98
C SER A 118 -13.98 11.30 -8.13
N THR A 119 -13.38 10.65 -9.11
CA THR A 119 -11.92 10.64 -9.35
C THR A 119 -11.36 12.04 -9.58
N ASN A 120 -12.10 12.88 -10.30
CA ASN A 120 -11.71 14.26 -10.62
C ASN A 120 -12.14 15.28 -9.55
N ALA A 121 -12.94 14.85 -8.57
CA ALA A 121 -13.29 15.71 -7.44
C ALA A 121 -12.07 15.95 -6.55
N LEU A 122 -12.01 17.10 -5.86
CA LEU A 122 -10.88 17.50 -5.03
C LEU A 122 -10.51 16.42 -3.98
N HIS A 123 -11.50 15.87 -3.28
CA HIS A 123 -11.28 14.76 -2.34
C HIS A 123 -10.78 13.49 -3.03
N GLY A 124 -11.22 13.21 -4.26
CA GLY A 124 -10.76 12.06 -5.05
C GLY A 124 -9.29 12.18 -5.44
N GLN A 125 -8.88 13.35 -5.94
CA GLN A 125 -7.49 13.63 -6.31
C GLN A 125 -6.55 13.52 -5.11
N VAL A 126 -6.90 14.14 -3.97
CA VAL A 126 -6.11 14.05 -2.73
C VAL A 126 -6.03 12.61 -2.24
N THR A 127 -7.14 11.86 -2.27
CA THR A 127 -7.16 10.45 -1.86
C THR A 127 -6.24 9.60 -2.74
N ILE A 128 -6.37 9.70 -4.08
CA ILE A 128 -5.55 8.93 -5.02
C ILE A 128 -4.07 9.29 -4.87
N GLY A 129 -3.76 10.57 -4.75
CA GLY A 129 -2.37 10.98 -4.58
C GLY A 129 -1.74 10.49 -3.29
N THR A 130 -2.50 10.48 -2.19
CA THR A 130 -2.04 9.91 -0.91
C THR A 130 -1.82 8.41 -1.03
N LEU A 131 -2.71 7.67 -1.72
CA LEU A 131 -2.55 6.24 -1.99
C LEU A 131 -1.29 5.95 -2.81
N ILE A 132 -1.07 6.70 -3.90
CA ILE A 132 0.15 6.56 -4.72
C ILE A 132 1.40 6.75 -3.86
N LEU A 133 1.40 7.72 -2.96
CA LEU A 133 2.53 7.93 -2.05
C LEU A 133 2.68 6.77 -1.06
N GLN A 134 1.58 6.29 -0.47
CA GLN A 134 1.63 5.13 0.44
C GLN A 134 2.21 3.91 -0.27
N ASP A 135 1.79 3.65 -1.50
CA ASP A 135 2.31 2.54 -2.31
C ASP A 135 3.81 2.68 -2.59
N CYS A 136 4.28 3.90 -2.88
CA CYS A 136 5.71 4.16 -3.00
C CYS A 136 6.47 3.94 -1.69
N ALA A 137 5.85 4.35 -0.57
CA ALA A 137 6.44 4.20 0.75
C ALA A 137 6.54 2.72 1.17
N VAL A 138 5.63 1.85 0.71
CA VAL A 138 5.66 0.40 1.01
C VAL A 138 7.03 -0.20 0.70
N GLY A 139 7.59 0.07 -0.47
CA GLY A 139 8.92 -0.43 -0.85
C GLY A 139 10.03 0.02 0.12
N LEU A 140 9.99 1.29 0.56
CA LEU A 140 10.94 1.82 1.53
C LEU A 140 10.72 1.25 2.94
N LEU A 141 9.46 1.01 3.32
CA LEU A 141 9.11 0.45 4.64
C LEU A 141 9.61 -0.99 4.79
N PHE A 142 9.66 -1.77 3.71
CA PHE A 142 10.29 -3.10 3.73
C PHE A 142 11.76 -3.04 4.13
N ALA A 143 12.48 -2.01 3.72
CA ALA A 143 13.87 -1.82 4.11
C ALA A 143 14.03 -1.50 5.62
N LEU A 144 13.00 -0.97 6.29
CA LEU A 144 13.04 -0.66 7.73
C LEU A 144 12.79 -1.88 8.61
N ILE A 145 12.06 -2.89 8.15
CA ILE A 145 11.67 -4.05 8.99
C ILE A 145 12.87 -4.77 9.62
N PRO A 146 13.96 -5.12 8.89
CA PRO A 146 15.12 -5.76 9.49
C PRO A 146 15.79 -4.93 10.59
N VAL A 147 15.77 -3.60 10.44
CA VAL A 147 16.36 -2.67 11.42
C VAL A 147 15.51 -2.62 12.71
N LEU A 148 14.17 -2.61 12.56
CA LEU A 148 13.24 -2.63 13.69
C LEU A 148 13.30 -3.97 14.46
N GLY A 149 13.56 -5.09 13.78
CA GLY A 149 13.72 -6.43 14.39
C GLY A 149 15.07 -6.67 15.05
N GLY A 150 16.07 -5.83 14.80
CA GLY A 150 17.42 -5.96 15.37
C GLY A 150 17.46 -5.74 16.89
N SER A 151 18.13 -6.62 17.61
CA SER A 151 18.28 -6.55 19.08
C SER A 151 19.46 -5.67 19.55
N SER A 152 20.13 -4.99 18.63
CA SER A 152 21.26 -4.10 18.96
C SER A 152 20.76 -2.84 19.67
N GLY A 153 21.44 -2.45 20.75
CA GLY A 153 21.12 -1.22 21.50
C GLY A 153 21.10 0.04 20.61
N ILE A 154 20.67 1.18 21.14
CA ILE A 154 20.45 2.43 20.40
C ILE A 154 21.62 2.78 19.45
N PHE A 155 22.85 2.61 19.89
CA PHE A 155 24.04 2.89 19.08
C PHE A 155 24.24 1.88 17.93
N GLY A 156 24.02 0.59 18.19
CA GLY A 156 24.05 -0.45 17.15
C GLY A 156 22.92 -0.28 16.14
N GLY A 157 21.74 0.14 16.59
CA GLY A 157 20.59 0.46 15.71
C GLY A 157 20.89 1.65 14.80
N MET A 158 21.50 2.72 15.31
CA MET A 158 21.92 3.87 14.49
C MET A 158 22.98 3.48 13.43
N MET A 159 23.96 2.66 13.80
CA MET A 159 24.98 2.17 12.87
C MET A 159 24.38 1.30 11.77
N SER A 160 23.47 0.38 12.13
CA SER A 160 22.75 -0.48 11.20
C SER A 160 21.87 0.33 10.26
N MET A 161 21.18 1.35 10.76
CA MET A 161 20.39 2.29 9.97
C MET A 161 21.27 3.08 8.99
N GLY A 162 22.42 3.61 9.46
CA GLY A 162 23.36 4.33 8.61
C GLY A 162 23.88 3.45 7.46
N ARG A 163 24.27 2.19 7.77
CA ARG A 163 24.68 1.22 6.75
C ARG A 163 23.56 0.92 5.76
N LEU A 164 22.35 0.67 6.24
CA LEU A 164 21.21 0.41 5.38
C LEU A 164 20.92 1.58 4.44
N LEU A 165 20.89 2.82 4.96
CA LEU A 165 20.68 4.02 4.17
C LEU A 165 21.79 4.23 3.13
N LEU A 166 23.04 3.92 3.46
CA LEU A 166 24.16 4.00 2.52
C LEU A 166 24.00 2.98 1.40
N VAL A 167 23.74 1.70 1.73
CA VAL A 167 23.54 0.65 0.72
C VAL A 167 22.32 0.97 -0.15
N LEU A 168 21.22 1.40 0.45
CA LEU A 168 20.02 1.82 -0.26
C LEU A 168 20.33 2.98 -1.23
N SER A 169 21.05 4.00 -0.76
CA SER A 169 21.42 5.16 -1.59
C SER A 169 22.27 4.73 -2.79
N ILE A 170 23.27 3.87 -2.57
CA ILE A 170 24.12 3.34 -3.65
C ILE A 170 23.26 2.53 -4.63
N PHE A 171 22.38 1.65 -4.13
CA PHE A 171 21.52 0.82 -4.95
C PHE A 171 20.58 1.66 -5.83
N VAL A 172 19.96 2.70 -5.26
CA VAL A 172 19.08 3.64 -5.99
C VAL A 172 19.88 4.44 -7.04
N ILE A 173 21.08 4.91 -6.72
CA ILE A 173 21.95 5.65 -7.66
C ILE A 173 22.34 4.75 -8.84
N VAL A 174 22.75 3.51 -8.58
CA VAL A 174 23.09 2.54 -9.64
C VAL A 174 21.86 2.23 -10.50
N ALA A 175 20.71 1.99 -9.88
CA ALA A 175 19.44 1.77 -10.57
C ALA A 175 19.08 2.97 -11.47
N TYR A 176 19.20 4.19 -10.95
CA TYR A 176 18.96 5.41 -11.72
C TYR A 176 19.90 5.52 -12.93
N MET A 177 21.18 5.25 -12.77
CA MET A 177 22.15 5.23 -13.89
C MET A 177 21.81 4.18 -14.94
N MET A 178 21.42 2.97 -14.51
CA MET A 178 20.98 1.89 -15.39
C MET A 178 19.70 2.24 -16.17
N THR A 179 18.79 2.95 -15.53
CA THR A 179 17.52 3.40 -16.15
C THR A 179 17.74 4.23 -17.40
N TRP A 180 18.72 5.13 -17.39
CA TRP A 180 19.00 5.99 -18.53
C TRP A 180 19.85 5.33 -19.62
N SER A 181 20.72 4.42 -19.24
CA SER A 181 21.72 3.84 -20.16
C SER A 181 21.32 2.47 -20.69
N PHE A 182 20.97 1.55 -19.82
CA PHE A 182 20.80 0.14 -20.14
C PHE A 182 19.35 -0.22 -20.46
N ILE A 183 18.40 0.18 -19.62
CA ILE A 183 17.00 -0.30 -19.67
C ILE A 183 16.34 -0.03 -21.03
N PRO A 184 16.35 1.18 -21.61
CA PRO A 184 15.68 1.44 -22.87
C PRO A 184 16.26 0.61 -24.03
N ARG A 185 17.60 0.42 -24.03
CA ARG A 185 18.26 -0.38 -25.07
C ARG A 185 17.91 -1.87 -24.93
N PHE A 186 17.93 -2.38 -23.69
CA PHE A 186 17.58 -3.75 -23.40
C PHE A 186 16.13 -4.07 -23.79
N LEU A 187 15.16 -3.25 -23.36
CA LEU A 187 13.75 -3.45 -23.68
C LEU A 187 13.48 -3.33 -25.19
N LYS A 188 14.10 -2.35 -25.87
CA LYS A 188 14.02 -2.20 -27.32
C LYS A 188 14.56 -3.43 -28.06
N LEU A 189 15.69 -3.98 -27.60
CA LEU A 189 16.25 -5.21 -28.17
C LEU A 189 15.29 -6.40 -27.96
N MET A 190 14.69 -6.54 -26.78
CA MET A 190 13.73 -7.59 -26.50
C MET A 190 12.49 -7.50 -27.39
N ILE A 191 11.95 -6.30 -27.60
CA ILE A 191 10.83 -6.08 -28.52
C ILE A 191 11.20 -6.48 -29.97
N GLN A 192 12.40 -6.10 -30.43
CA GLN A 192 12.84 -6.43 -31.78
C GLN A 192 13.02 -7.95 -31.98
N LEU A 193 13.52 -8.65 -30.95
CA LEU A 193 13.67 -10.10 -30.98
C LEU A 193 12.34 -10.84 -30.81
N SER A 194 11.37 -10.23 -30.17
CA SER A 194 10.03 -10.75 -29.89
C SER A 194 9.02 -10.51 -31.05
N SER A 195 9.46 -10.45 -32.29
CA SER A 195 8.70 -9.95 -33.43
C SER A 195 7.43 -10.75 -33.78
N GLN A 196 7.27 -12.00 -33.28
CA GLN A 196 6.08 -12.84 -33.56
C GLN A 196 5.26 -13.19 -32.33
N THR A 197 5.86 -13.26 -31.14
CA THR A 197 5.17 -13.56 -29.90
C THR A 197 5.73 -12.69 -28.78
N ASN A 198 4.89 -12.22 -27.84
CA ASN A 198 5.34 -11.40 -26.71
C ASN A 198 6.02 -12.22 -25.59
N GLU A 199 6.19 -13.54 -25.76
CA GLU A 199 6.70 -14.45 -24.75
C GLU A 199 8.12 -14.10 -24.33
N LEU A 200 9.00 -13.80 -25.30
CA LEU A 200 10.38 -13.42 -25.01
C LEU A 200 10.47 -12.13 -24.20
N TYR A 201 9.62 -11.17 -24.54
CA TYR A 201 9.54 -9.90 -23.79
C TYR A 201 9.04 -10.10 -22.36
N GLN A 202 7.98 -10.90 -22.17
CA GLN A 202 7.45 -11.26 -20.85
C GLN A 202 8.53 -11.94 -20.01
N LEU A 203 9.22 -12.92 -20.58
CA LEU A 203 10.29 -13.62 -19.89
C LEU A 203 11.44 -12.69 -19.50
N ALA A 204 11.81 -11.76 -20.39
CA ALA A 204 12.86 -10.78 -20.12
C ALA A 204 12.46 -9.81 -18.99
N ALA A 205 11.20 -9.35 -18.98
CA ALA A 205 10.68 -8.48 -17.92
C ALA A 205 10.66 -9.18 -16.55
N VAL A 206 10.21 -10.45 -16.53
CA VAL A 206 10.20 -11.29 -15.33
C VAL A 206 11.64 -11.57 -14.85
N ALA A 207 12.54 -11.95 -15.74
CA ALA A 207 13.95 -12.19 -15.41
C ALA A 207 14.63 -10.93 -14.86
N PHE A 208 14.35 -9.78 -15.44
CA PHE A 208 14.86 -8.49 -14.95
C PHE A 208 14.33 -8.17 -13.54
N CYS A 209 13.04 -8.36 -13.30
CA CYS A 209 12.43 -8.20 -11.97
C CYS A 209 13.12 -9.09 -10.93
N LEU A 210 13.23 -10.40 -11.22
CA LEU A 210 13.82 -11.37 -10.30
C LEU A 210 15.31 -11.12 -10.05
N LEU A 211 16.04 -10.71 -11.08
CA LEU A 211 17.47 -10.37 -10.97
C LEU A 211 17.68 -9.17 -10.04
N LEU A 212 16.90 -8.11 -10.18
CA LEU A 212 17.01 -6.94 -9.29
C LEU A 212 16.52 -7.26 -7.87
N ALA A 213 15.47 -8.07 -7.73
CA ALA A 213 15.02 -8.56 -6.43
C ALA A 213 16.15 -9.34 -5.73
N TRP A 214 16.78 -10.28 -6.44
CA TRP A 214 17.91 -11.04 -5.92
C TRP A 214 19.12 -10.16 -5.59
N CYS A 215 19.48 -9.21 -6.45
CA CYS A 215 20.57 -8.28 -6.18
C CYS A 215 20.32 -7.45 -4.91
N SER A 216 19.10 -6.99 -4.72
CA SER A 216 18.69 -6.23 -3.53
C SER A 216 18.84 -7.08 -2.25
N ASP A 217 18.36 -8.31 -2.28
CA ASP A 217 18.47 -9.25 -1.16
C ASP A 217 19.93 -9.59 -0.83
N TYR A 218 20.74 -9.84 -1.85
CA TYR A 218 22.18 -10.11 -1.71
C TYR A 218 22.95 -8.93 -1.07
N LEU A 219 22.51 -7.69 -1.30
CA LEU A 219 23.06 -6.48 -0.68
C LEU A 219 22.56 -6.27 0.76
N GLY A 220 21.71 -7.17 1.27
CA GLY A 220 21.13 -7.08 2.62
C GLY A 220 19.95 -6.10 2.73
N LEU A 221 19.34 -5.74 1.60
CA LEU A 221 18.07 -5.05 1.54
C LEU A 221 16.93 -6.08 1.56
N SER A 222 15.90 -5.94 0.73
CA SER A 222 14.83 -6.94 0.62
C SER A 222 14.51 -7.27 -0.83
N LEU A 223 13.97 -8.48 -1.08
CA LEU A 223 13.46 -8.91 -2.39
C LEU A 223 12.39 -7.96 -2.90
N GLU A 224 11.52 -7.54 -1.98
CA GLU A 224 10.39 -6.66 -2.23
C GLU A 224 10.82 -5.28 -2.72
N LEU A 225 11.84 -4.70 -2.08
CA LEU A 225 12.40 -3.41 -2.49
C LEU A 225 13.05 -3.51 -3.88
N GLY A 226 13.78 -4.58 -4.14
CA GLY A 226 14.43 -4.79 -5.44
C GLY A 226 13.42 -4.93 -6.57
N SER A 227 12.36 -5.70 -6.37
CA SER A 227 11.28 -5.86 -7.35
C SER A 227 10.52 -4.56 -7.61
N PHE A 228 10.19 -3.81 -6.56
CA PHE A 228 9.58 -2.48 -6.68
C PHE A 228 10.47 -1.53 -7.50
N LEU A 229 11.76 -1.46 -7.17
CA LEU A 229 12.69 -0.60 -7.90
C LEU A 229 12.87 -1.03 -9.36
N ALA A 230 12.84 -2.34 -9.66
CA ALA A 230 12.82 -2.84 -11.04
C ALA A 230 11.64 -2.27 -11.83
N GLY A 231 10.45 -2.26 -11.23
CA GLY A 231 9.26 -1.64 -11.80
C GLY A 231 9.43 -0.14 -12.02
N VAL A 232 9.91 0.59 -11.01
CA VAL A 232 10.17 2.04 -11.10
C VAL A 232 11.18 2.38 -12.20
N MET A 233 12.22 1.57 -12.39
CA MET A 233 13.19 1.77 -13.47
C MET A 233 12.55 1.70 -14.86
N ILE A 234 11.62 0.77 -15.07
CA ILE A 234 10.90 0.64 -16.35
C ILE A 234 9.82 1.72 -16.46
N SER A 235 9.16 2.12 -15.37
CA SER A 235 8.07 3.10 -15.36
C SER A 235 8.48 4.47 -15.90
N THR A 236 9.77 4.81 -15.83
CA THR A 236 10.33 6.06 -16.35
C THR A 236 10.66 6.00 -17.85
N THR A 237 10.43 4.86 -18.50
CA THR A 237 10.65 4.65 -19.93
C THR A 237 9.33 4.60 -20.71
N ASP A 238 9.40 4.79 -22.03
CA ASP A 238 8.23 4.69 -22.91
C ASP A 238 7.61 3.27 -22.96
N PHE A 239 8.30 2.29 -22.40
CA PHE A 239 7.88 0.87 -22.38
C PHE A 239 7.03 0.49 -21.16
N ALA A 240 6.79 1.41 -20.23
CA ALA A 240 6.10 1.14 -18.97
C ALA A 240 4.72 0.48 -19.17
N HIS A 241 3.88 1.09 -20.02
CA HIS A 241 2.53 0.60 -20.29
C HIS A 241 2.55 -0.77 -20.96
N HIS A 242 3.40 -0.95 -21.97
CA HIS A 242 3.55 -2.22 -22.65
C HIS A 242 4.02 -3.33 -21.68
N THR A 243 5.01 -3.04 -20.83
CA THR A 243 5.49 -4.00 -19.81
C THR A 243 4.38 -4.36 -18.82
N LEU A 244 3.62 -3.38 -18.36
CA LEU A 244 2.52 -3.60 -17.42
C LEU A 244 1.46 -4.55 -18.01
N GLU A 245 1.05 -4.32 -19.27
CA GLU A 245 0.11 -5.20 -19.98
C GLU A 245 0.64 -6.63 -20.11
N GLN A 246 1.93 -6.77 -20.45
CA GLN A 246 2.54 -8.09 -20.64
C GLN A 246 2.68 -8.89 -19.33
N VAL A 247 2.93 -8.23 -18.21
CA VAL A 247 3.08 -8.89 -16.90
C VAL A 247 1.79 -8.99 -16.10
N GLU A 248 0.70 -8.38 -16.56
CA GLU A 248 -0.57 -8.32 -15.82
C GLU A 248 -1.14 -9.70 -15.48
N ALA A 249 -1.14 -10.63 -16.42
CA ALA A 249 -1.63 -11.98 -16.18
C ALA A 249 -0.80 -12.73 -15.12
N ILE A 250 0.53 -12.57 -15.16
CA ILE A 250 1.47 -13.17 -14.19
C ILE A 250 1.24 -12.53 -12.82
N ARG A 251 1.17 -11.21 -12.74
CA ARG A 251 0.86 -10.48 -11.51
C ARG A 251 -0.44 -10.95 -10.88
N ASN A 252 -1.52 -11.03 -11.66
CA ASN A 252 -2.84 -11.40 -11.16
C ASN A 252 -2.87 -12.84 -10.63
N LEU A 253 -2.21 -13.77 -11.34
CA LEU A 253 -2.09 -15.16 -10.90
C LEU A 253 -1.34 -15.26 -9.55
N PHE A 254 -0.17 -14.66 -9.46
CA PHE A 254 0.66 -14.73 -8.26
C PHE A 254 0.09 -13.91 -7.10
N ALA A 255 -0.58 -12.79 -7.37
CA ALA A 255 -1.32 -12.04 -6.35
C ALA A 255 -2.48 -12.88 -5.77
N ALA A 256 -3.20 -13.63 -6.62
CA ALA A 256 -4.23 -14.55 -6.16
C ALA A 256 -3.67 -15.66 -5.27
N LEU A 257 -2.54 -16.26 -5.65
CA LEU A 257 -1.83 -17.27 -4.86
C LEU A 257 -1.35 -16.71 -3.51
N PHE A 258 -0.79 -15.50 -3.51
CA PHE A 258 -0.40 -14.80 -2.28
C PHE A 258 -1.58 -14.59 -1.34
N LEU A 259 -2.68 -14.03 -1.85
CA LEU A 259 -3.87 -13.78 -1.02
C LEU A 259 -4.51 -15.08 -0.53
N ALA A 260 -4.54 -16.12 -1.37
CA ALA A 260 -5.00 -17.45 -0.95
C ALA A 260 -4.09 -18.05 0.14
N SER A 261 -2.77 -17.91 0.01
CA SER A 261 -1.80 -18.34 1.03
C SER A 261 -2.03 -17.62 2.37
N ILE A 262 -2.21 -16.31 2.33
CA ILE A 262 -2.58 -15.54 3.54
C ILE A 262 -3.90 -16.05 4.12
N GLY A 263 -4.90 -16.33 3.27
CA GLY A 263 -6.15 -16.94 3.68
C GLY A 263 -5.97 -18.25 4.42
N MET A 264 -5.05 -19.13 3.99
CA MET A 264 -4.74 -20.41 4.66
C MET A 264 -4.18 -20.23 6.07
N LEU A 265 -3.47 -19.13 6.33
CA LEU A 265 -2.95 -18.78 7.66
C LEU A 265 -4.04 -18.27 8.60
N ILE A 266 -5.23 -17.95 8.07
CA ILE A 266 -6.36 -17.49 8.87
C ILE A 266 -7.03 -18.69 9.54
N HIS A 267 -6.88 -18.79 10.85
CA HIS A 267 -7.56 -19.80 11.66
C HIS A 267 -8.99 -19.34 11.97
N PHE A 268 -9.96 -19.84 11.24
CA PHE A 268 -11.37 -19.47 11.38
C PHE A 268 -11.89 -19.59 12.82
N LYS A 269 -11.49 -20.66 13.52
CA LYS A 269 -11.84 -20.86 14.94
C LYS A 269 -11.25 -19.77 15.85
N PHE A 270 -10.04 -19.28 15.54
CA PHE A 270 -9.44 -18.18 16.29
C PHE A 270 -10.20 -16.87 16.06
N LEU A 271 -10.55 -16.55 14.81
CA LEU A 271 -11.33 -15.36 14.50
C LEU A 271 -12.70 -15.38 15.16
N TRP A 272 -13.36 -16.52 15.14
CA TRP A 272 -14.68 -16.67 15.76
C TRP A 272 -14.64 -16.47 17.27
N ASN A 273 -13.63 -17.01 17.93
CA ASN A 273 -13.47 -16.89 19.37
C ASN A 273 -13.04 -15.48 19.83
N HIS A 274 -12.53 -14.64 18.92
CA HIS A 274 -12.06 -13.29 19.24
C HIS A 274 -12.75 -12.21 18.38
N VAL A 275 -13.95 -12.51 17.88
CA VAL A 275 -14.69 -11.63 16.97
C VAL A 275 -15.01 -10.28 17.60
N ASP A 276 -15.25 -10.24 18.90
CA ASP A 276 -15.46 -9.04 19.71
C ASP A 276 -14.24 -8.13 19.71
N ILE A 277 -13.05 -8.67 19.97
CA ILE A 277 -11.78 -7.95 19.97
C ILE A 277 -11.47 -7.47 18.53
N LEU A 278 -11.67 -8.31 17.52
CA LEU A 278 -11.41 -7.96 16.12
C LEU A 278 -12.33 -6.84 15.62
N LEU A 279 -13.62 -6.91 15.95
CA LEU A 279 -14.57 -5.83 15.61
C LEU A 279 -14.22 -4.54 16.32
N ALA A 280 -13.88 -4.60 17.61
CA ALA A 280 -13.44 -3.42 18.35
C ALA A 280 -12.16 -2.82 17.76
N ALA A 281 -11.19 -3.67 17.38
CA ALA A 281 -9.95 -3.24 16.73
C ALA A 281 -10.21 -2.58 15.37
N VAL A 282 -11.07 -3.14 14.51
CA VAL A 282 -11.41 -2.55 13.21
C VAL A 282 -12.11 -1.20 13.38
N ILE A 283 -13.08 -1.11 14.29
CA ILE A 283 -13.78 0.16 14.58
C ILE A 283 -12.80 1.20 15.10
N LEU A 284 -11.93 0.83 16.03
CA LEU A 284 -10.89 1.70 16.56
C LEU A 284 -9.96 2.21 15.45
N VAL A 285 -9.49 1.31 14.56
CA VAL A 285 -8.64 1.67 13.43
C VAL A 285 -9.34 2.65 12.50
N ILE A 286 -10.60 2.39 12.14
CA ILE A 286 -11.39 3.28 11.27
C ILE A 286 -11.51 4.66 11.90
N ILE A 287 -11.84 4.76 13.18
CA ILE A 287 -11.99 6.02 13.89
C ILE A 287 -10.66 6.77 13.96
N VAL A 288 -9.59 6.11 14.43
CA VAL A 288 -8.28 6.74 14.59
C VAL A 288 -7.72 7.19 13.25
N LYS A 289 -7.77 6.33 12.21
CA LYS A 289 -7.32 6.71 10.87
C LYS A 289 -8.12 7.88 10.31
N SER A 290 -9.45 7.85 10.42
CA SER A 290 -10.29 8.95 9.94
C SER A 290 -9.94 10.27 10.62
N ILE A 291 -9.74 10.27 11.93
CA ILE A 291 -9.40 11.49 12.70
C ILE A 291 -8.01 11.99 12.29
N VAL A 292 -6.99 11.13 12.31
CA VAL A 292 -5.61 11.51 12.00
C VAL A 292 -5.49 12.07 10.59
N ILE A 293 -6.06 11.36 9.60
CA ILE A 293 -5.99 11.79 8.19
C ILE A 293 -6.79 13.08 7.99
N THR A 294 -7.97 13.20 8.59
CA THR A 294 -8.77 14.44 8.55
C THR A 294 -7.98 15.61 9.13
N ALA A 295 -7.32 15.43 10.27
CA ALA A 295 -6.50 16.47 10.88
C ALA A 295 -5.32 16.87 9.99
N VAL A 296 -4.63 15.90 9.40
CA VAL A 296 -3.51 16.15 8.46
C VAL A 296 -4.01 16.93 7.25
N ILE A 297 -5.04 16.46 6.55
CA ILE A 297 -5.56 17.15 5.34
C ILE A 297 -6.10 18.54 5.69
N LYS A 298 -6.76 18.70 6.84
CA LYS A 298 -7.23 20.00 7.32
C LYS A 298 -6.07 20.97 7.58
N SER A 299 -4.92 20.51 8.08
CA SER A 299 -3.75 21.35 8.33
C SER A 299 -3.15 21.96 7.04
N PHE A 300 -3.40 21.33 5.90
CA PHE A 300 -3.03 21.86 4.58
C PHE A 300 -4.03 22.85 3.99
N GLY A 301 -5.06 23.29 4.76
CA GLY A 301 -6.00 24.32 4.36
C GLY A 301 -7.25 23.82 3.63
N TYR A 302 -7.46 22.51 3.52
CA TYR A 302 -8.67 21.96 2.90
C TYR A 302 -9.90 22.12 3.79
N SER A 303 -11.09 22.12 3.18
CA SER A 303 -12.34 22.19 3.95
C SER A 303 -12.49 20.96 4.85
N ILE A 304 -13.12 21.14 6.01
CA ILE A 304 -13.34 20.03 6.94
C ILE A 304 -14.13 18.88 6.30
N ARG A 305 -15.06 19.22 5.38
CA ARG A 305 -15.83 18.24 4.61
C ARG A 305 -14.93 17.41 3.71
N THR A 306 -14.09 18.06 2.89
CA THR A 306 -13.12 17.38 2.01
C THR A 306 -12.15 16.53 2.83
N ALA A 307 -11.56 17.08 3.88
CA ALA A 307 -10.65 16.37 4.77
C ALA A 307 -11.29 15.14 5.40
N PHE A 308 -12.53 15.23 5.84
CA PHE A 308 -13.28 14.14 6.44
C PHE A 308 -13.60 13.01 5.43
N ILE A 309 -14.00 13.37 4.20
CA ILE A 309 -14.24 12.40 3.13
C ILE A 309 -12.95 11.64 2.78
N VAL A 310 -11.81 12.35 2.67
CA VAL A 310 -10.50 11.72 2.46
C VAL A 310 -10.14 10.81 3.64
N GLY A 311 -10.34 11.26 4.88
CA GLY A 311 -10.10 10.49 6.09
C GLY A 311 -10.87 9.17 6.12
N LEU A 312 -12.18 9.21 5.83
CA LEU A 312 -13.01 8.01 5.76
C LEU A 312 -12.63 7.10 4.57
N SER A 313 -12.28 7.69 3.42
CA SER A 313 -11.87 6.93 2.25
C SER A 313 -10.57 6.14 2.47
N LEU A 314 -9.68 6.64 3.32
CA LEU A 314 -8.40 6.00 3.66
C LEU A 314 -8.43 5.26 5.02
N ALA A 315 -9.58 5.11 5.65
CA ALA A 315 -9.70 4.58 7.00
C ALA A 315 -9.42 3.07 7.13
N GLN A 316 -9.55 2.30 6.05
CA GLN A 316 -9.28 0.86 6.03
C GLN A 316 -7.78 0.55 5.97
N ILE A 317 -7.42 -0.71 6.33
CA ILE A 317 -6.08 -1.25 6.16
C ILE A 317 -5.98 -1.86 4.76
N GLY A 318 -4.87 -1.63 4.07
CA GLY A 318 -4.63 -2.12 2.70
C GLY A 318 -4.07 -3.55 2.64
N GLU A 319 -4.09 -4.13 1.44
CA GLU A 319 -3.56 -5.46 1.17
C GLU A 319 -2.05 -5.60 1.39
N PHE A 320 -1.28 -4.54 1.19
CA PHE A 320 0.16 -4.53 1.46
C PHE A 320 0.50 -4.73 2.94
N ALA A 321 -0.45 -4.49 3.84
CA ALA A 321 -0.32 -4.79 5.26
C ALA A 321 -0.06 -6.29 5.50
N PHE A 322 -0.65 -7.19 4.69
CA PHE A 322 -0.38 -8.64 4.80
C PHE A 322 1.09 -8.96 4.50
N VAL A 323 1.67 -8.31 3.51
CA VAL A 323 3.08 -8.49 3.14
C VAL A 323 4.00 -7.98 4.25
N LEU A 324 3.73 -6.78 4.76
CA LEU A 324 4.48 -6.22 5.90
C LEU A 324 4.39 -7.13 7.12
N LEU A 325 3.21 -7.67 7.39
CA LEU A 325 2.95 -8.56 8.51
C LEU A 325 3.71 -9.88 8.40
N SER A 326 3.69 -10.51 7.23
CA SER A 326 4.45 -11.73 6.93
C SER A 326 5.95 -11.49 7.15
N ARG A 327 6.48 -10.41 6.59
CA ARG A 327 7.90 -10.07 6.72
C ARG A 327 8.30 -9.77 8.17
N ALA A 328 7.46 -9.04 8.92
CA ALA A 328 7.69 -8.76 10.33
C ALA A 328 7.70 -10.03 11.20
N SER A 329 6.84 -10.99 10.87
CA SER A 329 6.83 -12.30 11.52
C SER A 329 8.13 -13.08 11.28
N HIS A 330 8.64 -13.10 10.05
CA HIS A 330 9.92 -13.71 9.72
C HIS A 330 11.12 -13.10 10.46
N HIS A 331 11.08 -11.79 10.70
CA HIS A 331 12.12 -11.09 11.51
C HIS A 331 11.85 -11.12 13.01
N HIS A 332 10.90 -11.92 13.48
CA HIS A 332 10.54 -12.02 14.91
C HIS A 332 10.25 -10.66 15.58
N LEU A 333 9.80 -9.66 14.78
CA LEU A 333 9.47 -8.34 15.26
C LEU A 333 8.18 -8.33 16.08
N ILE A 334 7.27 -9.26 15.78
CA ILE A 334 5.95 -9.39 16.42
C ILE A 334 5.72 -10.81 16.91
N GLY A 335 5.04 -10.94 18.06
CA GLY A 335 4.67 -12.25 18.62
C GLY A 335 3.48 -12.89 17.88
N GLY A 336 3.38 -14.22 17.92
CA GLY A 336 2.37 -14.97 17.17
C GLY A 336 0.92 -14.57 17.45
N LYS A 337 0.57 -14.22 18.71
CA LYS A 337 -0.78 -13.73 19.03
C LYS A 337 -1.07 -12.38 18.38
N MET A 338 -0.11 -11.46 18.41
CA MET A 338 -0.22 -10.15 17.77
C MET A 338 -0.32 -10.29 16.24
N TYR A 339 0.45 -11.21 15.64
CA TYR A 339 0.37 -11.56 14.24
C TYR A 339 -1.06 -11.97 13.85
N LEU A 340 -1.67 -12.93 14.56
CA LEU A 340 -3.02 -13.41 14.27
C LEU A 340 -4.09 -12.32 14.45
N LEU A 341 -3.96 -11.45 15.47
CA LEU A 341 -4.88 -10.34 15.69
C LEU A 341 -4.77 -9.30 14.55
N LEU A 342 -3.55 -8.91 14.16
CA LEU A 342 -3.36 -7.96 13.07
C LEU A 342 -3.81 -8.54 11.73
N LEU A 343 -3.55 -9.83 11.48
CA LEU A 343 -4.01 -10.56 10.31
C LEU A 343 -5.54 -10.55 10.21
N GLY A 344 -6.21 -10.92 11.29
CA GLY A 344 -7.67 -10.94 11.36
C GLY A 344 -8.28 -9.54 11.23
N THR A 345 -7.67 -8.54 11.89
CA THR A 345 -8.11 -7.14 11.79
C THR A 345 -7.99 -6.62 10.35
N THR A 346 -6.91 -6.94 9.64
CA THR A 346 -6.73 -6.53 8.25
C THR A 346 -7.75 -7.19 7.34
N ALA A 347 -7.95 -8.51 7.46
CA ALA A 347 -8.94 -9.25 6.69
C ALA A 347 -10.35 -8.67 6.92
N LEU A 348 -10.73 -8.45 8.18
CA LEU A 348 -12.02 -7.89 8.52
C LEU A 348 -12.18 -6.43 8.06
N SER A 349 -11.11 -5.63 8.11
CA SER A 349 -11.08 -4.26 7.61
C SER A 349 -11.36 -4.21 6.10
N LEU A 350 -10.77 -5.11 5.31
CA LEU A 350 -11.03 -5.20 3.87
C LEU A 350 -12.47 -5.62 3.58
N VAL A 351 -13.03 -6.57 4.35
CA VAL A 351 -14.43 -7.00 4.21
C VAL A 351 -15.42 -5.88 4.55
N THR A 352 -15.09 -5.03 5.53
CA THR A 352 -15.95 -3.92 5.96
C THR A 352 -15.81 -2.67 5.09
N THR A 353 -14.78 -2.56 4.25
CA THR A 353 -14.51 -1.39 3.41
C THR A 353 -15.70 -0.97 2.52
N PRO A 354 -16.43 -1.85 1.82
CA PRO A 354 -17.59 -1.46 1.02
C PRO A 354 -18.72 -0.82 1.86
N LEU A 355 -18.84 -1.24 3.12
CA LEU A 355 -19.82 -0.67 4.04
C LEU A 355 -19.44 0.77 4.41
N ILE A 356 -18.15 1.02 4.68
CA ILE A 356 -17.63 2.36 4.96
C ILE A 356 -17.95 3.30 3.80
N PHE A 357 -17.67 2.89 2.56
CA PHE A 357 -17.93 3.72 1.38
C PHE A 357 -19.42 4.00 1.15
N LYS A 358 -20.32 3.10 1.55
CA LYS A 358 -21.77 3.35 1.56
C LYS A 358 -22.19 4.32 2.66
N LEU A 359 -21.48 4.34 3.78
CA LEU A 359 -21.75 5.23 4.90
C LEU A 359 -21.24 6.65 4.67
N ILE A 360 -20.20 6.86 3.85
CA ILE A 360 -19.62 8.20 3.58
C ILE A 360 -20.69 9.24 3.24
N PRO A 361 -21.60 9.05 2.25
CA PRO A 361 -22.61 10.05 1.93
C PRO A 361 -23.59 10.29 3.07
N VAL A 362 -23.98 9.23 3.80
CA VAL A 362 -24.91 9.33 4.93
C VAL A 362 -24.29 10.17 6.07
N VAL A 363 -23.06 9.85 6.46
CA VAL A 363 -22.35 10.56 7.53
C VAL A 363 -22.05 12.01 7.11
N THR A 364 -21.74 12.26 5.85
CA THR A 364 -21.51 13.61 5.31
C THR A 364 -22.80 14.43 5.35
N GLN A 365 -23.95 13.84 4.97
CA GLN A 365 -25.25 14.52 5.06
C GLN A 365 -25.65 14.81 6.52
N LEU A 366 -25.44 13.86 7.43
CA LEU A 366 -25.66 14.07 8.86
C LEU A 366 -24.77 15.21 9.39
N GLY A 367 -23.51 15.27 8.98
CA GLY A 367 -22.61 16.34 9.36
C GLY A 367 -23.05 17.73 8.86
N ILE A 368 -23.68 17.79 7.69
CA ILE A 368 -24.29 19.03 7.17
C ILE A 368 -25.53 19.42 8.00
N LEU A 369 -26.41 18.45 8.30
CA LEU A 369 -27.61 18.65 9.13
C LEU A 369 -27.25 19.12 10.55
N MET A 370 -26.18 18.55 11.12
CA MET A 370 -25.66 18.96 12.44
C MET A 370 -24.85 20.26 12.40
N ARG A 371 -24.71 20.90 11.24
CA ARG A 371 -23.90 22.12 11.00
C ARG A 371 -22.39 21.94 11.31
N TRP A 372 -21.90 20.73 11.25
CA TRP A 372 -20.46 20.43 11.38
C TRP A 372 -19.72 20.73 10.07
N PHE A 373 -20.42 20.60 8.94
CA PHE A 373 -19.88 20.88 7.61
C PHE A 373 -20.64 22.02 6.93
N PRO A 374 -19.95 22.93 6.19
CA PRO A 374 -20.61 23.94 5.38
C PRO A 374 -21.40 23.28 4.24
N SER A 375 -22.50 23.89 3.82
CA SER A 375 -23.30 23.47 2.68
C SER A 375 -22.56 23.68 1.36
N GLU A 376 -22.94 22.94 0.29
CA GLU A 376 -22.24 22.90 -1.01
C GLU A 376 -22.04 24.25 -1.72
N SER A 377 -22.87 25.24 -1.43
CA SER A 377 -22.81 26.59 -2.05
C SER A 377 -21.53 27.38 -1.76
N GLY A 378 -20.70 26.95 -0.79
CA GLY A 378 -19.45 27.62 -0.40
C GLY A 378 -18.17 26.98 -0.93
N VAL A 379 -18.24 25.78 -1.50
CA VAL A 379 -17.03 24.94 -1.76
C VAL A 379 -16.33 25.27 -3.08
N GLN A 380 -17.00 25.91 -4.04
CA GLN A 380 -16.38 26.28 -5.33
C GLN A 380 -15.28 27.35 -5.24
N ASN A 381 -15.13 28.02 -4.08
CA ASN A 381 -14.15 29.10 -3.91
C ASN A 381 -12.91 28.72 -3.06
N GLU A 382 -12.79 27.48 -2.58
CA GLU A 382 -11.78 27.08 -1.58
C GLU A 382 -10.54 26.39 -2.15
N LEU A 383 -10.16 26.64 -3.39
CA LEU A 383 -8.78 26.30 -3.82
C LEU A 383 -7.81 27.27 -3.13
N PRO A 384 -6.76 26.77 -2.44
CA PRO A 384 -5.70 27.63 -1.95
C PRO A 384 -5.20 28.55 -3.06
N LEU A 385 -4.96 29.83 -2.77
CA LEU A 385 -4.54 30.84 -3.76
C LEU A 385 -3.33 30.41 -4.61
N GLN A 386 -2.47 29.58 -4.04
CA GLN A 386 -1.31 29.02 -4.72
C GLN A 386 -1.67 27.96 -5.79
N GLU A 387 -2.70 27.17 -5.57
CA GLU A 387 -3.17 26.16 -6.52
C GLU A 387 -4.01 26.78 -7.66
N LYS A 388 -4.75 27.85 -7.37
CA LYS A 388 -5.42 28.66 -8.41
C LYS A 388 -4.41 29.28 -9.39
N ALA A 389 -3.28 29.76 -8.91
CA ALA A 389 -2.21 30.31 -9.75
C ALA A 389 -1.57 29.24 -10.63
N THR A 390 -1.31 28.06 -10.07
CA THR A 390 -0.70 26.94 -10.82
C THR A 390 -1.64 26.35 -11.87
N MET A 391 -2.93 26.23 -11.56
CA MET A 391 -3.96 25.77 -12.51
C MET A 391 -4.17 26.78 -13.66
N LEU A 392 -4.16 28.09 -13.37
CA LEU A 392 -4.24 29.13 -14.40
C LEU A 392 -3.01 29.14 -15.31
N ASP A 393 -1.82 28.92 -14.76
CA ASP A 393 -0.55 28.83 -15.53
C ASP A 393 -0.52 27.59 -16.42
N VAL A 394 -1.03 26.46 -15.98
CA VAL A 394 -1.16 25.23 -16.79
C VAL A 394 -2.22 25.41 -17.89
N TYR A 395 -3.35 26.03 -17.57
CA TYR A 395 -4.42 26.30 -18.53
C TYR A 395 -3.96 27.29 -19.63
N ASN A 396 -3.21 28.33 -19.26
CA ASN A 396 -2.66 29.31 -20.21
C ASN A 396 -1.49 28.78 -21.05
N ARG A 397 -0.87 27.65 -20.70
CA ARG A 397 0.16 26.99 -21.50
C ARG A 397 -0.38 25.90 -22.44
N THR A 398 -1.65 25.53 -22.28
CA THR A 398 -2.34 24.52 -23.11
C THR A 398 -3.27 25.12 -24.15
N LEU A 399 -3.47 26.44 -24.17
CA LEU A 399 -4.04 27.26 -25.24
C LEU A 399 -2.92 27.90 -26.05
#